data_c31105345a1d0cf8229c64a0ad92fed6
#
_entry.id   c31105345a1d0cf8229c64a0ad92fed6
#
_cell.length_a   1.000
_cell.length_b   1.000
_cell.length_c   1.000
_cell.angle_alpha   90.00
_cell.angle_beta   90.00
_cell.angle_gamma   90.00
#
_symmetry.space_group_name_H-M   'P 1'
#
loop_
_entity.id
_entity.type
_entity.pdbx_description
1 polymer ?
#
loop_
_entity_poly.entity_id
_entity_poly.type
_entity_poly.pdbx_seq_one_letter_code
_entity_poly.pdbx_strand_id
1 'polypeptide(L)'
;MAEAMKGLKRTHRCGELSLANVGETVTVMGWVQKQRNKGGIIFVDLRDRAGLLQIIFEESDCGTDNFAKAEKMRSEFVVAVVGTVEKRSGAVNENLATGEIEVRAKETRILSEAETPPFPIEADSRTKEELRLKYRYLDLRRPDLQRNLILRSAITANIRKFLTQEGFLEIETPISGKSTPEGARDYLVPSRVHPGTFYGLPQSPQLFKQLLMCSGYDRYFQIAKCFRDEDLRADRQPEFTQVDMELSFVDVEDVIDVNERLIQFVCKEAIGLEVTLPLPRIKWIDAMNRYGSDKPDTRFGMELQDVSEAVAGCGFAVFASALENGGSVRGINAKGQAAMPRKKIDALVDMAKGYGAKGLAYLCIDADGNYKSSFAKFMTPEEMDRLVAAMKGEKGDLLLFAADKNPIVWSVLGAIRLELGKQMELIDSNRFDFLWITEFPLLEWDEEEKRYVAIHHPFTMPMDEDLPYLDTDPGKIRAKAYDIVLNGVELGGGSVRIFQNDIQEKMFEILGFEKEDAYNRFGFLLNAFKYGVPPHAGLAYGLDRLVMLLVQGDSIRDVMAFPKIKDASCLMTNAPDIVDAAQLQELGIQLNEIGVSEE
;
A
#
# COMPACT_ATOMS: atom_id res chain seq x y z
N MET A 1 25.89 -31.44 20.07
CA MET A 1 25.72 -30.41 21.11
C MET A 1 26.19 -29.07 20.59
N ALA A 2 25.44 -28.03 20.83
CA ALA A 2 25.81 -26.67 20.46
C ALA A 2 27.13 -26.26 21.13
N GLU A 3 28.01 -25.61 20.36
CA GLU A 3 29.33 -25.15 20.80
C GLU A 3 29.29 -23.65 21.14
N ALA A 4 30.11 -23.25 22.12
CA ALA A 4 30.18 -21.87 22.54
C ALA A 4 30.89 -20.98 21.47
N MET A 5 30.42 -19.77 21.32
CA MET A 5 31.05 -18.76 20.46
C MET A 5 32.30 -18.10 21.09
N LYS A 6 32.64 -18.48 22.32
CA LYS A 6 33.75 -17.89 23.09
C LYS A 6 35.06 -17.87 22.29
N GLY A 7 35.67 -16.70 22.18
CA GLY A 7 36.91 -16.48 21.42
C GLY A 7 36.74 -16.23 19.91
N LEU A 8 35.52 -16.34 19.38
CA LEU A 8 35.23 -16.01 18.00
C LEU A 8 34.50 -14.67 17.87
N LYS A 9 34.88 -13.89 16.88
CA LYS A 9 34.18 -12.67 16.50
C LYS A 9 34.01 -12.68 14.97
N ARG A 10 32.80 -12.51 14.48
CA ARG A 10 32.56 -12.38 13.04
C ARG A 10 33.32 -11.19 12.49
N THR A 11 34.16 -11.39 11.47
CA THR A 11 34.95 -10.35 10.80
C THR A 11 34.19 -9.77 9.61
N HIS A 12 33.52 -10.62 8.81
CA HIS A 12 32.81 -10.26 7.60
C HIS A 12 31.46 -10.96 7.53
N ARG A 13 30.50 -10.36 6.83
CA ARG A 13 29.31 -11.07 6.39
C ARG A 13 29.62 -11.85 5.10
N CYS A 14 28.82 -12.88 4.83
CA CYS A 14 29.05 -13.79 3.70
C CYS A 14 29.09 -13.05 2.37
N GLY A 15 28.12 -12.17 2.08
CA GLY A 15 28.05 -11.44 0.82
C GLY A 15 28.97 -10.22 0.69
N GLU A 16 29.74 -9.87 1.71
CA GLU A 16 30.68 -8.74 1.68
C GLU A 16 32.07 -9.12 1.14
N LEU A 17 32.37 -10.43 1.04
CA LEU A 17 33.66 -10.92 0.56
C LEU A 17 33.73 -10.93 -0.97
N SER A 18 34.93 -10.63 -1.48
CA SER A 18 35.22 -10.55 -2.92
C SER A 18 36.65 -10.97 -3.20
N LEU A 19 37.09 -10.91 -4.47
CA LEU A 19 38.48 -11.15 -4.88
C LEU A 19 39.50 -10.27 -4.12
N ALA A 20 39.09 -9.11 -3.63
CA ALA A 20 39.96 -8.22 -2.85
C ALA A 20 40.39 -8.84 -1.49
N ASN A 21 39.61 -9.78 -0.98
CA ASN A 21 39.91 -10.46 0.29
C ASN A 21 40.71 -11.76 0.16
N VAL A 22 41.12 -12.14 -1.04
CA VAL A 22 41.89 -13.37 -1.28
C VAL A 22 43.19 -13.36 -0.48
N GLY A 23 43.43 -14.43 0.29
CA GLY A 23 44.55 -14.61 1.22
C GLY A 23 44.24 -14.17 2.66
N GLU A 24 43.14 -13.48 2.91
CA GLU A 24 42.74 -13.09 4.25
C GLU A 24 42.19 -14.27 5.04
N THR A 25 42.48 -14.31 6.34
CA THR A 25 41.82 -15.21 7.28
C THR A 25 40.58 -14.50 7.85
N VAL A 26 39.40 -15.07 7.59
CA VAL A 26 38.12 -14.49 7.98
C VAL A 26 37.35 -15.40 8.93
N THR A 27 36.49 -14.82 9.75
CA THR A 27 35.48 -15.52 10.53
C THR A 27 34.10 -15.13 10.01
N VAL A 28 33.40 -16.08 9.40
CA VAL A 28 32.04 -15.94 8.89
C VAL A 28 31.07 -16.78 9.71
N MET A 29 29.85 -16.28 9.88
CA MET A 29 28.80 -16.93 10.68
C MET A 29 27.46 -16.78 9.99
N GLY A 30 26.69 -17.86 9.93
CA GLY A 30 25.40 -17.85 9.25
C GLY A 30 24.68 -19.19 9.36
N TRP A 31 23.69 -19.35 8.52
CA TRP A 31 22.87 -20.55 8.37
C TRP A 31 23.36 -21.38 7.20
N VAL A 32 23.46 -22.69 7.37
CA VAL A 32 23.76 -23.63 6.30
C VAL A 32 22.56 -23.69 5.34
N GLN A 33 22.70 -23.17 4.13
CA GLN A 33 21.69 -23.30 3.09
C GLN A 33 21.68 -24.70 2.48
N LYS A 34 22.86 -25.21 2.15
CA LYS A 34 23.03 -26.51 1.52
C LYS A 34 24.42 -27.08 1.85
N GLN A 35 24.47 -28.39 2.07
CA GLN A 35 25.71 -29.14 2.22
C GLN A 35 25.79 -30.21 1.12
N ARG A 36 26.99 -30.41 0.53
CA ARG A 36 27.25 -31.37 -0.52
C ARG A 36 28.59 -32.06 -0.22
N ASN A 37 28.58 -33.37 0.00
CA ASN A 37 29.80 -34.19 0.14
C ASN A 37 30.14 -34.82 -1.23
N LYS A 38 31.34 -34.58 -1.71
CA LYS A 38 31.88 -35.11 -2.99
C LYS A 38 33.15 -35.92 -2.77
N GLY A 39 33.05 -36.97 -1.94
CA GLY A 39 34.15 -37.95 -1.82
C GLY A 39 35.41 -37.36 -1.21
N GLY A 40 35.34 -36.80 0.01
CA GLY A 40 36.50 -36.26 0.72
C GLY A 40 36.57 -34.72 0.75
N ILE A 41 35.73 -34.08 -0.05
CA ILE A 41 35.57 -32.62 -0.02
C ILE A 41 34.09 -32.29 0.28
N ILE A 42 33.84 -31.45 1.30
CA ILE A 42 32.51 -31.01 1.66
C ILE A 42 32.37 -29.52 1.30
N PHE A 43 31.33 -29.22 0.54
CA PHE A 43 30.95 -27.87 0.17
C PHE A 43 29.72 -27.48 1.02
N VAL A 44 29.80 -26.33 1.67
CA VAL A 44 28.71 -25.74 2.43
C VAL A 44 28.40 -24.36 1.85
N ASP A 45 27.16 -24.15 1.41
CA ASP A 45 26.67 -22.82 1.07
C ASP A 45 26.17 -22.18 2.39
N LEU A 46 26.91 -21.21 2.89
CA LEU A 46 26.59 -20.47 4.13
C LEU A 46 25.86 -19.19 3.78
N ARG A 47 24.71 -18.97 4.41
CA ARG A 47 23.85 -17.82 4.20
C ARG A 47 23.83 -16.90 5.41
N ASP A 48 23.92 -15.60 5.15
CA ASP A 48 23.55 -14.55 6.10
C ASP A 48 22.76 -13.45 5.41
N ARG A 49 22.52 -12.33 6.10
CA ARG A 49 21.76 -11.19 5.55
C ARG A 49 22.41 -10.56 4.32
N ALA A 50 23.71 -10.68 4.15
CA ALA A 50 24.42 -10.08 3.01
C ALA A 50 24.45 -10.99 1.78
N GLY A 51 24.18 -12.29 1.93
CA GLY A 51 24.14 -13.22 0.82
C GLY A 51 24.65 -14.63 1.14
N LEU A 52 25.06 -15.34 0.10
CA LEU A 52 25.59 -16.70 0.13
C LEU A 52 27.09 -16.70 -0.10
N LEU A 53 27.79 -17.60 0.60
CA LEU A 53 29.23 -17.83 0.47
C LEU A 53 29.50 -19.34 0.46
N GLN A 54 30.30 -19.82 -0.47
CA GLN A 54 30.74 -21.22 -0.47
C GLN A 54 31.89 -21.40 0.51
N ILE A 55 31.76 -22.40 1.38
CA ILE A 55 32.80 -22.86 2.29
C ILE A 55 33.23 -24.24 1.84
N ILE A 56 34.56 -24.50 1.81
CA ILE A 56 35.14 -25.81 1.50
C ILE A 56 35.78 -26.39 2.75
N PHE A 57 35.51 -27.67 2.99
CA PHE A 57 36.15 -28.47 4.01
C PHE A 57 36.88 -29.61 3.34
N GLU A 58 38.20 -29.68 3.57
CA GLU A 58 39.04 -30.81 3.28
C GLU A 58 39.72 -31.26 4.56
N GLU A 59 39.76 -32.56 4.84
CA GLU A 59 40.27 -33.08 6.12
C GLU A 59 41.74 -32.69 6.35
N SER A 60 42.53 -32.63 5.26
CA SER A 60 43.94 -32.19 5.25
C SER A 60 44.12 -30.75 5.77
N ASP A 61 43.15 -29.89 5.57
CA ASP A 61 43.23 -28.46 5.90
C ASP A 61 42.59 -28.11 7.25
N CYS A 62 41.43 -28.71 7.51
CA CYS A 62 40.64 -28.39 8.73
C CYS A 62 40.81 -29.42 9.86
N GLY A 63 41.42 -30.57 9.57
CA GLY A 63 41.53 -31.67 10.50
C GLY A 63 40.28 -32.52 10.67
N THR A 64 40.44 -33.76 11.18
CA THR A 64 39.37 -34.76 11.26
C THR A 64 38.15 -34.28 12.05
N ASP A 65 38.34 -33.54 13.17
CA ASP A 65 37.24 -33.07 13.99
C ASP A 65 36.36 -32.06 13.28
N ASN A 66 36.93 -31.06 12.61
CA ASN A 66 36.17 -30.06 11.85
C ASN A 66 35.51 -30.65 10.61
N PHE A 67 36.18 -31.59 9.92
CA PHE A 67 35.62 -32.33 8.83
C PHE A 67 34.40 -33.17 9.24
N ALA A 68 34.50 -33.91 10.35
CA ALA A 68 33.37 -34.66 10.91
C ALA A 68 32.20 -33.77 11.32
N LYS A 69 32.44 -32.52 11.80
CA LYS A 69 31.39 -31.54 12.03
C LYS A 69 30.73 -31.13 10.72
N ALA A 70 31.52 -30.87 9.65
CA ALA A 70 30.97 -30.50 8.37
C ALA A 70 30.08 -31.61 7.76
N GLU A 71 30.42 -32.90 7.96
CA GLU A 71 29.57 -34.02 7.56
C GLU A 71 28.22 -34.07 8.26
N LYS A 72 28.17 -33.63 9.52
CA LYS A 72 26.93 -33.57 10.33
C LYS A 72 26.03 -32.38 9.98
N MET A 73 26.56 -31.33 9.33
CA MET A 73 25.79 -30.15 9.02
C MET A 73 24.57 -30.49 8.17
N ARG A 74 23.44 -29.87 8.49
CA ARG A 74 22.17 -29.95 7.76
C ARG A 74 21.66 -28.53 7.48
N SER A 75 20.68 -28.43 6.60
CA SER A 75 20.02 -27.15 6.30
C SER A 75 19.59 -26.45 7.58
N GLU A 76 19.79 -25.14 7.60
CA GLU A 76 19.46 -24.21 8.70
C GLU A 76 20.27 -24.39 9.99
N PHE A 77 21.27 -25.28 10.06
CA PHE A 77 22.24 -25.25 11.15
C PHE A 77 22.93 -23.89 11.21
N VAL A 78 23.13 -23.34 12.39
CA VAL A 78 23.90 -22.11 12.59
C VAL A 78 25.34 -22.47 12.90
N VAL A 79 26.24 -21.96 12.06
CA VAL A 79 27.67 -22.31 12.18
C VAL A 79 28.55 -21.06 12.16
N ALA A 80 29.70 -21.18 12.81
CA ALA A 80 30.82 -20.26 12.68
C ALA A 80 31.99 -20.98 12.00
N VAL A 81 32.59 -20.35 11.01
CA VAL A 81 33.73 -20.88 10.26
C VAL A 81 34.85 -19.85 10.25
N VAL A 82 36.03 -20.28 10.66
CA VAL A 82 37.29 -19.55 10.46
C VAL A 82 38.00 -20.19 9.29
N GLY A 83 38.41 -19.41 8.30
CA GLY A 83 39.05 -19.94 7.11
C GLY A 83 39.76 -18.88 6.28
N THR A 84 40.45 -19.30 5.26
CA THR A 84 41.15 -18.41 4.33
C THR A 84 40.30 -18.21 3.06
N VAL A 85 40.16 -16.96 2.64
CA VAL A 85 39.50 -16.64 1.36
C VAL A 85 40.42 -17.03 0.20
N GLU A 86 39.90 -17.82 -0.73
CA GLU A 86 40.63 -18.25 -1.93
C GLU A 86 39.83 -17.97 -3.19
N LYS A 87 40.50 -17.91 -4.32
CA LYS A 87 39.80 -17.96 -5.63
C LYS A 87 39.13 -19.31 -5.74
N ARG A 88 37.94 -19.33 -6.31
CA ARG A 88 37.20 -20.56 -6.52
C ARG A 88 38.01 -21.53 -7.37
N SER A 89 38.16 -22.75 -6.89
CA SER A 89 38.94 -23.81 -7.57
C SER A 89 38.23 -24.37 -8.81
N GLY A 90 36.90 -24.26 -8.88
CA GLY A 90 36.06 -24.64 -10.01
C GLY A 90 35.62 -23.46 -10.86
N ALA A 91 34.61 -23.69 -11.71
CA ALA A 91 33.99 -22.63 -12.51
C ALA A 91 33.37 -21.55 -11.63
N VAL A 92 33.48 -20.29 -12.07
CA VAL A 92 32.80 -19.16 -11.44
C VAL A 92 31.31 -19.42 -11.41
N ASN A 93 30.65 -19.13 -10.28
CA ASN A 93 29.20 -19.23 -10.16
C ASN A 93 28.57 -17.85 -10.35
N GLU A 94 28.16 -17.56 -11.57
CA GLU A 94 27.56 -16.26 -11.94
C GLU A 94 26.24 -15.93 -11.18
N ASN A 95 25.61 -16.93 -10.55
CA ASN A 95 24.39 -16.73 -9.77
C ASN A 95 24.66 -16.26 -8.32
N LEU A 96 25.91 -16.15 -7.90
CA LEU A 96 26.31 -15.67 -6.59
C LEU A 96 27.21 -14.44 -6.71
N ALA A 97 26.93 -13.41 -5.93
CA ALA A 97 27.79 -12.23 -5.85
C ALA A 97 29.23 -12.59 -5.40
N THR A 98 29.38 -13.67 -4.62
CA THR A 98 30.65 -14.22 -4.14
C THR A 98 31.15 -15.38 -5.01
N GLY A 99 30.62 -15.55 -6.21
CA GLY A 99 30.85 -16.75 -7.04
C GLY A 99 32.26 -16.94 -7.57
N GLU A 100 33.13 -15.92 -7.47
CA GLU A 100 34.54 -15.98 -7.86
C GLU A 100 35.46 -16.49 -6.74
N ILE A 101 34.93 -16.53 -5.49
CA ILE A 101 35.70 -16.91 -4.30
C ILE A 101 35.03 -18.05 -3.53
N GLU A 102 35.80 -18.62 -2.64
CA GLU A 102 35.36 -19.59 -1.64
C GLU A 102 36.22 -19.44 -0.38
N VAL A 103 35.72 -19.92 0.77
CA VAL A 103 36.48 -19.92 2.02
C VAL A 103 36.91 -21.34 2.34
N ARG A 104 38.20 -21.57 2.42
CA ARG A 104 38.79 -22.82 2.86
C ARG A 104 38.81 -22.85 4.37
N ALA A 105 38.00 -23.73 4.95
CA ALA A 105 37.79 -23.81 6.39
C ALA A 105 39.02 -24.34 7.14
N LYS A 106 39.32 -23.74 8.29
CA LYS A 106 40.35 -24.19 9.25
C LYS A 106 39.76 -24.62 10.57
N GLU A 107 38.79 -23.88 11.09
CA GLU A 107 38.07 -24.18 12.30
C GLU A 107 36.56 -23.99 12.02
N THR A 108 35.75 -24.88 12.62
CA THR A 108 34.30 -24.70 12.57
C THR A 108 33.65 -25.06 13.90
N ARG A 109 32.58 -24.33 14.21
CA ARG A 109 31.72 -24.62 15.36
C ARG A 109 30.28 -24.69 14.94
N ILE A 110 29.54 -25.68 15.41
CA ILE A 110 28.09 -25.77 15.28
C ILE A 110 27.50 -25.01 16.47
N LEU A 111 27.02 -23.79 16.22
CA LEU A 111 26.46 -22.92 17.27
C LEU A 111 25.03 -23.34 17.63
N SER A 112 24.26 -23.84 16.65
CA SER A 112 22.93 -24.38 16.88
C SER A 112 22.59 -25.39 15.79
N GLU A 113 22.05 -26.53 16.22
CA GLU A 113 21.44 -27.50 15.30
C GLU A 113 20.02 -27.06 14.96
N ALA A 114 19.47 -27.52 13.85
CA ALA A 114 18.10 -27.21 13.42
C ALA A 114 17.37 -28.49 13.02
N GLU A 115 16.09 -28.54 13.27
CA GLU A 115 15.18 -29.49 12.65
C GLU A 115 14.97 -29.14 11.17
N THR A 116 14.45 -30.10 10.41
CA THR A 116 14.10 -29.84 9.01
C THR A 116 13.01 -28.77 8.94
N PRO A 117 13.22 -27.64 8.25
CA PRO A 117 12.21 -26.61 8.11
C PRO A 117 10.92 -27.14 7.44
N PRO A 118 9.75 -26.62 7.79
CA PRO A 118 8.46 -27.04 7.21
C PRO A 118 8.33 -26.66 5.71
N PHE A 119 9.21 -25.81 5.21
CA PHE A 119 9.30 -25.43 3.80
C PHE A 119 10.74 -24.98 3.45
N PRO A 120 11.14 -25.04 2.18
CA PRO A 120 12.44 -24.55 1.72
C PRO A 120 12.57 -23.03 1.90
N ILE A 121 13.76 -22.58 2.36
CA ILE A 121 14.10 -21.16 2.51
C ILE A 121 14.78 -20.69 1.24
N GLU A 122 13.99 -20.33 0.25
CA GLU A 122 14.42 -19.89 -1.09
C GLU A 122 13.50 -18.77 -1.60
N ALA A 123 13.98 -18.00 -2.57
CA ALA A 123 13.17 -16.98 -3.23
C ALA A 123 11.98 -17.63 -3.97
N ASP A 124 10.94 -16.84 -4.22
CA ASP A 124 9.75 -17.23 -5.01
C ASP A 124 9.10 -18.54 -4.55
N SER A 125 9.02 -18.73 -3.23
CA SER A 125 8.46 -19.92 -2.62
C SER A 125 7.00 -20.16 -3.02
N ARG A 126 6.69 -21.38 -3.48
CA ARG A 126 5.32 -21.84 -3.77
C ARG A 126 4.56 -22.33 -2.55
N THR A 127 5.13 -22.21 -1.36
CA THR A 127 4.50 -22.60 -0.10
C THR A 127 3.29 -21.71 0.18
N LYS A 128 2.18 -22.30 0.61
CA LYS A 128 0.97 -21.56 0.97
C LYS A 128 1.26 -20.49 2.01
N GLU A 129 0.65 -19.32 1.85
CA GLU A 129 0.86 -18.15 2.71
C GLU A 129 0.62 -18.46 4.19
N GLU A 130 -0.43 -19.20 4.53
CA GLU A 130 -0.76 -19.57 5.91
C GLU A 130 0.39 -20.30 6.61
N LEU A 131 1.01 -21.27 5.94
CA LEU A 131 2.15 -22.00 6.51
C LEU A 131 3.36 -21.09 6.67
N ARG A 132 3.62 -20.20 5.70
CA ARG A 132 4.69 -19.21 5.78
C ARG A 132 4.47 -18.23 6.93
N LEU A 133 3.24 -17.75 7.13
CA LEU A 133 2.89 -16.83 8.21
C LEU A 133 2.92 -17.51 9.60
N LYS A 134 2.58 -18.80 9.69
CA LYS A 134 2.73 -19.57 10.91
C LYS A 134 4.19 -19.68 11.35
N TYR A 135 5.10 -19.85 10.41
CA TYR A 135 6.55 -19.91 10.66
C TYR A 135 7.25 -18.66 10.11
N ARG A 136 6.67 -17.48 10.36
CA ARG A 136 7.12 -16.21 9.75
C ARG A 136 8.61 -15.93 9.99
N TYR A 137 9.17 -16.30 11.12
CA TYR A 137 10.60 -16.19 11.42
C TYR A 137 11.50 -17.02 10.50
N LEU A 138 11.00 -18.09 9.90
CA LEU A 138 11.69 -18.84 8.84
C LEU A 138 11.46 -18.19 7.47
N ASP A 139 10.23 -17.78 7.18
CA ASP A 139 9.87 -17.09 5.94
C ASP A 139 10.71 -15.80 5.76
N LEU A 140 10.95 -15.07 6.85
CA LEU A 140 11.80 -13.86 6.85
C LEU A 140 13.30 -14.14 6.58
N ARG A 141 13.74 -15.39 6.52
CA ARG A 141 15.10 -15.76 6.06
C ARG A 141 15.20 -15.80 4.54
N ARG A 142 14.09 -15.78 3.81
CA ARG A 142 14.08 -15.79 2.34
C ARG A 142 14.70 -14.52 1.78
N PRO A 143 15.52 -14.62 0.71
CA PRO A 143 16.25 -13.47 0.18
C PRO A 143 15.35 -12.35 -0.33
N ASP A 144 14.21 -12.69 -0.94
CA ASP A 144 13.22 -11.75 -1.46
C ASP A 144 12.57 -10.93 -0.33
N LEU A 145 12.10 -11.57 0.73
CA LEU A 145 11.54 -10.86 1.89
C LEU A 145 12.60 -10.06 2.66
N GLN A 146 13.82 -10.59 2.80
CA GLN A 146 14.92 -9.82 3.40
C GLN A 146 15.22 -8.55 2.60
N ARG A 147 15.30 -8.66 1.26
CA ARG A 147 15.48 -7.50 0.38
C ARG A 147 14.38 -6.46 0.60
N ASN A 148 13.12 -6.87 0.67
CA ASN A 148 12.00 -5.97 0.87
C ASN A 148 12.10 -5.21 2.20
N LEU A 149 12.43 -5.89 3.31
CA LEU A 149 12.57 -5.24 4.62
C LEU A 149 13.84 -4.37 4.72
N ILE A 150 14.93 -4.75 4.06
CA ILE A 150 16.14 -3.91 3.94
C ILE A 150 15.81 -2.64 3.17
N LEU A 151 15.08 -2.75 2.05
CA LEU A 151 14.65 -1.58 1.28
C LEU A 151 13.69 -0.71 2.08
N ARG A 152 12.73 -1.29 2.82
CA ARG A 152 11.85 -0.56 3.73
C ARG A 152 12.67 0.27 4.74
N SER A 153 13.70 -0.33 5.33
CA SER A 153 14.60 0.36 6.26
C SER A 153 15.33 1.53 5.59
N ALA A 154 15.84 1.32 4.37
CA ALA A 154 16.53 2.36 3.60
C ALA A 154 15.58 3.51 3.22
N ILE A 155 14.37 3.21 2.76
CA ILE A 155 13.33 4.20 2.46
C ILE A 155 13.03 5.05 3.69
N THR A 156 12.79 4.41 4.85
CA THR A 156 12.49 5.13 6.10
C THR A 156 13.66 6.03 6.54
N ALA A 157 14.90 5.56 6.41
CA ALA A 157 16.08 6.36 6.72
C ALA A 157 16.23 7.57 5.79
N ASN A 158 15.95 7.39 4.49
CA ASN A 158 16.01 8.47 3.50
C ASN A 158 14.89 9.50 3.71
N ILE A 159 13.70 9.08 4.09
CA ILE A 159 12.60 9.99 4.46
C ILE A 159 13.03 10.87 5.64
N ARG A 160 13.56 10.28 6.72
CA ARG A 160 14.06 11.03 7.87
C ARG A 160 15.18 12.01 7.49
N LYS A 161 16.13 11.55 6.67
CA LYS A 161 17.23 12.40 6.19
C LYS A 161 16.70 13.63 5.45
N PHE A 162 15.80 13.43 4.48
CA PHE A 162 15.24 14.51 3.69
C PHE A 162 14.43 15.48 4.56
N LEU A 163 13.46 14.99 5.33
CA LEU A 163 12.59 15.84 6.14
C LEU A 163 13.37 16.65 7.19
N THR A 164 14.39 16.04 7.81
CA THR A 164 15.27 16.77 8.74
C THR A 164 16.04 17.88 8.03
N GLN A 165 16.53 17.65 6.81
CA GLN A 165 17.20 18.67 6.00
C GLN A 165 16.27 19.81 5.57
N GLU A 166 14.96 19.52 5.38
CA GLU A 166 13.92 20.52 5.11
C GLU A 166 13.41 21.24 6.38
N GLY A 167 14.03 20.99 7.54
CA GLY A 167 13.69 21.67 8.79
C GLY A 167 12.50 21.08 9.55
N PHE A 168 12.07 19.87 9.21
CA PHE A 168 11.05 19.18 9.98
C PHE A 168 11.62 18.58 11.25
N LEU A 169 10.82 18.58 12.31
CA LEU A 169 11.09 17.94 13.58
C LEU A 169 10.31 16.61 13.68
N GLU A 170 11.01 15.52 13.97
CA GLU A 170 10.37 14.25 14.28
C GLU A 170 9.86 14.28 15.74
N ILE A 171 8.54 14.29 15.92
CA ILE A 171 7.91 14.37 17.24
C ILE A 171 6.92 13.22 17.38
N GLU A 172 7.07 12.43 18.45
CA GLU A 172 6.15 11.35 18.78
C GLU A 172 4.87 11.89 19.41
N THR A 173 3.74 11.29 19.05
CA THR A 173 2.43 11.57 19.62
C THR A 173 1.90 10.37 20.40
N PRO A 174 0.97 10.54 21.36
CA PRO A 174 0.45 9.44 22.15
C PRO A 174 -0.22 8.36 21.30
N ILE A 175 0.07 7.08 21.62
CA ILE A 175 -0.65 5.92 21.08
C ILE A 175 -1.92 5.64 21.91
N SER A 176 -1.92 5.92 23.21
CA SER A 176 -3.09 5.81 24.08
C SER A 176 -3.76 7.18 24.20
N GLY A 177 -4.75 7.45 23.37
CA GLY A 177 -5.46 8.71 23.29
C GLY A 177 -6.94 8.58 23.71
N LYS A 178 -7.68 9.67 23.55
CA LYS A 178 -9.13 9.65 23.60
C LYS A 178 -9.66 9.01 22.30
N SER A 179 -10.71 8.19 22.41
CA SER A 179 -11.40 7.67 21.22
C SER A 179 -12.04 8.83 20.44
N THR A 180 -11.61 9.00 19.21
CA THR A 180 -12.10 10.04 18.27
C THR A 180 -12.20 9.41 16.87
N PRO A 181 -13.23 8.58 16.61
CA PRO A 181 -13.37 7.89 15.34
C PRO A 181 -13.37 8.86 14.14
N GLU A 182 -12.50 8.60 13.15
CA GLU A 182 -12.33 9.40 11.93
C GLU A 182 -12.69 8.59 10.67
N GLY A 183 -13.80 7.81 10.74
CA GLY A 183 -14.27 6.98 9.63
C GLY A 183 -14.19 5.48 9.88
N ALA A 184 -13.12 4.97 10.52
CA ALA A 184 -13.00 3.58 10.97
C ALA A 184 -13.43 3.44 12.44
N ARG A 185 -13.54 2.19 12.94
CA ARG A 185 -13.68 1.92 14.37
C ARG A 185 -12.31 1.98 15.04
N ASP A 186 -12.29 2.48 16.29
CA ASP A 186 -11.09 2.50 17.10
C ASP A 186 -10.91 1.18 17.86
N TYR A 187 -9.69 0.72 17.98
CA TYR A 187 -9.32 -0.29 18.98
C TYR A 187 -9.36 0.34 20.36
N LEU A 188 -10.09 -0.26 21.29
CA LEU A 188 -10.26 0.23 22.65
C LEU A 188 -9.39 -0.55 23.65
N VAL A 189 -8.69 0.18 24.51
CA VAL A 189 -7.86 -0.38 25.59
C VAL A 189 -8.41 0.08 26.94
N PRO A 190 -8.89 -0.83 27.81
CA PRO A 190 -9.47 -0.45 29.08
C PRO A 190 -8.43 0.14 30.05
N SER A 191 -8.83 1.15 30.82
CA SER A 191 -7.98 1.78 31.83
C SER A 191 -8.16 1.12 33.19
N ARG A 192 -7.09 0.54 33.75
CA ARG A 192 -7.09 0.03 35.14
C ARG A 192 -7.19 1.15 36.18
N VAL A 193 -6.55 2.29 35.90
CA VAL A 193 -6.49 3.43 36.83
C VAL A 193 -7.80 4.23 36.87
N HIS A 194 -8.55 4.21 35.78
CA HIS A 194 -9.86 4.88 35.65
C HIS A 194 -10.92 3.85 35.26
N PRO A 195 -11.49 3.11 36.21
CA PRO A 195 -12.44 2.04 35.92
C PRO A 195 -13.64 2.54 35.09
N GLY A 196 -14.05 1.74 34.10
CA GLY A 196 -15.14 2.07 33.19
C GLY A 196 -14.78 3.05 32.07
N THR A 197 -13.51 3.44 31.94
CA THR A 197 -13.01 4.27 30.83
C THR A 197 -12.02 3.53 29.95
N PHE A 198 -11.88 4.00 28.71
CA PHE A 198 -11.03 3.35 27.71
C PHE A 198 -10.14 4.38 27.01
N TYR A 199 -8.94 3.96 26.65
CA TYR A 199 -8.14 4.63 25.64
C TYR A 199 -8.53 4.12 24.26
N GLY A 200 -8.52 5.00 23.25
CA GLY A 200 -8.57 4.64 21.84
C GLY A 200 -7.15 4.58 21.26
N LEU A 201 -6.85 3.55 20.47
CA LEU A 201 -5.63 3.54 19.67
C LEU A 201 -5.83 4.44 18.44
N PRO A 202 -4.86 5.30 18.07
CA PRO A 202 -5.05 6.34 17.07
C PRO A 202 -5.16 5.77 15.66
N GLN A 203 -6.13 6.25 14.89
CA GLN A 203 -6.23 5.97 13.45
C GLN A 203 -5.19 6.74 12.66
N SER A 204 -4.82 7.92 13.14
CA SER A 204 -3.74 8.79 12.68
C SER A 204 -3.38 9.80 13.78
N PRO A 205 -2.23 10.49 13.70
CA PRO A 205 -1.89 11.57 14.63
C PRO A 205 -2.60 12.90 14.33
N GLN A 206 -3.69 12.92 13.57
CA GLN A 206 -4.33 14.12 12.99
C GLN A 206 -4.55 15.25 13.99
N LEU A 207 -5.14 14.96 15.16
CA LEU A 207 -5.45 15.99 16.14
C LEU A 207 -4.20 16.55 16.84
N PHE A 208 -3.23 15.67 17.12
CA PHE A 208 -2.00 16.06 17.79
C PHE A 208 -1.08 16.88 16.89
N LYS A 209 -0.98 16.54 15.60
CA LYS A 209 -0.15 17.33 14.69
C LYS A 209 -0.67 18.76 14.50
N GLN A 210 -2.01 18.95 14.49
CA GLN A 210 -2.60 20.30 14.48
C GLN A 210 -2.29 21.07 15.78
N LEU A 211 -2.31 20.40 16.94
CA LEU A 211 -1.90 21.00 18.21
C LEU A 211 -0.42 21.39 18.20
N LEU A 212 0.46 20.62 17.53
CA LEU A 212 1.87 20.99 17.37
C LEU A 212 2.03 22.26 16.52
N MET A 213 1.18 22.46 15.51
CA MET A 213 1.15 23.73 14.76
C MET A 213 0.71 24.90 15.66
N CYS A 214 -0.36 24.72 16.47
CA CYS A 214 -0.74 25.70 17.49
C CYS A 214 0.37 25.99 18.50
N SER A 215 1.27 25.02 18.72
CA SER A 215 2.39 25.13 19.65
C SER A 215 3.65 25.75 19.01
N GLY A 216 3.59 26.14 17.73
CA GLY A 216 4.68 26.86 17.04
C GLY A 216 5.83 25.98 16.57
N TYR A 217 5.62 24.70 16.31
CA TYR A 217 6.67 23.79 15.80
C TYR A 217 6.90 23.88 14.28
N ASP A 218 6.11 24.66 13.57
CA ASP A 218 6.17 24.99 12.13
C ASP A 218 6.17 23.80 11.18
N ARG A 219 7.07 22.83 11.35
CA ARG A 219 7.20 21.64 10.48
C ARG A 219 7.39 20.40 11.34
N TYR A 220 6.40 19.54 11.34
CA TYR A 220 6.37 18.27 12.07
C TYR A 220 6.35 17.09 11.10
N PHE A 221 7.00 16.00 11.48
CA PHE A 221 6.74 14.69 10.92
C PHE A 221 6.86 13.59 11.97
N GLN A 222 6.30 12.42 11.65
CA GLN A 222 6.42 11.21 12.46
C GLN A 222 6.31 9.97 11.58
N ILE A 223 7.11 8.94 11.88
CA ILE A 223 6.87 7.59 11.36
C ILE A 223 5.90 6.92 12.34
N ALA A 224 4.62 7.13 12.12
CA ALA A 224 3.54 6.84 13.07
C ALA A 224 2.98 5.44 12.91
N LYS A 225 2.73 4.74 14.03
CA LYS A 225 1.86 3.57 14.06
C LYS A 225 0.41 4.00 14.12
N CYS A 226 -0.39 3.45 13.21
CA CYS A 226 -1.82 3.72 13.08
C CYS A 226 -2.59 2.40 13.21
N PHE A 227 -3.82 2.50 13.73
CA PHE A 227 -4.67 1.35 14.04
C PHE A 227 -6.09 1.60 13.51
N ARG A 228 -6.65 0.62 12.79
CA ARG A 228 -8.04 0.70 12.30
C ARG A 228 -8.69 -0.67 12.38
N ASP A 229 -9.83 -0.73 13.04
CA ASP A 229 -10.66 -1.93 13.10
C ASP A 229 -11.62 -1.94 11.89
N GLU A 230 -11.12 -2.46 10.78
CA GLU A 230 -11.80 -2.54 9.48
C GLU A 230 -11.62 -3.92 8.87
N ASP A 231 -12.45 -4.24 7.88
CA ASP A 231 -12.30 -5.45 7.06
C ASP A 231 -10.98 -5.41 6.27
N LEU A 232 -10.20 -6.47 6.38
CA LEU A 232 -8.88 -6.52 5.78
C LEU A 232 -8.93 -6.92 4.29
N ARG A 233 -8.05 -6.26 3.51
CA ARG A 233 -7.79 -6.54 2.10
C ARG A 233 -6.30 -6.76 1.88
N ALA A 234 -5.88 -7.03 0.64
CA ALA A 234 -4.46 -7.23 0.30
C ALA A 234 -3.56 -6.03 0.66
N ASP A 235 -4.13 -4.83 0.63
CA ASP A 235 -3.47 -3.55 0.91
C ASP A 235 -3.89 -2.90 2.24
N ARG A 236 -4.56 -3.66 3.14
CA ARG A 236 -5.00 -3.19 4.47
C ARG A 236 -4.57 -4.13 5.58
N GLN A 237 -4.16 -3.55 6.69
CA GLN A 237 -3.82 -4.23 7.93
C GLN A 237 -4.45 -3.49 9.12
N PRO A 238 -4.80 -4.16 10.23
CA PRO A 238 -5.40 -3.51 11.40
C PRO A 238 -4.41 -2.57 12.09
N GLU A 239 -3.13 -2.81 11.91
CA GLU A 239 -2.03 -1.92 12.30
C GLU A 239 -1.11 -1.68 11.11
N PHE A 240 -0.79 -0.44 10.84
CA PHE A 240 0.05 -0.03 9.69
C PHE A 240 0.91 1.18 10.07
N THR A 241 1.78 1.59 9.16
CA THR A 241 2.70 2.69 9.41
C THR A 241 2.45 3.83 8.42
N GLN A 242 2.33 5.05 8.93
CA GLN A 242 2.29 6.27 8.12
C GLN A 242 3.58 7.07 8.27
N VAL A 243 3.97 7.75 7.20
CA VAL A 243 4.81 8.94 7.28
C VAL A 243 3.87 10.12 7.34
N ASP A 244 3.66 10.65 8.52
CA ASP A 244 2.74 11.75 8.77
C ASP A 244 3.49 13.06 8.90
N MET A 245 2.96 14.13 8.31
CA MET A 245 3.57 15.47 8.36
C MET A 245 2.55 16.58 8.42
N GLU A 246 2.95 17.71 9.00
CA GLU A 246 2.16 18.94 9.07
C GLU A 246 3.09 20.15 9.03
N LEU A 247 2.65 21.22 8.34
CA LEU A 247 3.39 22.46 8.12
C LEU A 247 2.50 23.66 8.44
N SER A 248 3.09 24.69 9.07
CA SER A 248 2.45 25.99 9.34
C SER A 248 2.77 27.00 8.25
N PHE A 249 1.86 27.98 8.08
CA PHE A 249 2.00 29.12 7.15
C PHE A 249 2.16 28.70 5.70
N VAL A 250 1.39 27.68 5.27
CA VAL A 250 1.45 27.08 3.93
C VAL A 250 0.05 26.93 3.34
N ASP A 251 0.00 26.82 2.00
CA ASP A 251 -1.18 26.40 1.24
C ASP A 251 -0.86 25.12 0.42
N VAL A 252 -1.76 24.68 -0.43
CA VAL A 252 -1.70 23.45 -1.24
C VAL A 252 -0.36 23.30 -1.98
N GLU A 253 0.08 24.36 -2.67
CA GLU A 253 1.28 24.33 -3.49
C GLU A 253 2.58 24.10 -2.69
N ASP A 254 2.66 24.66 -1.48
CA ASP A 254 3.83 24.49 -0.62
C ASP A 254 3.99 23.03 -0.16
N VAL A 255 2.85 22.37 0.17
CA VAL A 255 2.87 20.97 0.58
C VAL A 255 3.20 20.07 -0.60
N ILE A 256 2.63 20.33 -1.78
CA ILE A 256 2.93 19.59 -3.00
C ILE A 256 4.42 19.68 -3.35
N ASP A 257 5.02 20.88 -3.35
CA ASP A 257 6.44 21.07 -3.68
C ASP A 257 7.36 20.25 -2.76
N VAL A 258 7.16 20.33 -1.45
CA VAL A 258 7.98 19.56 -0.49
C VAL A 258 7.84 18.06 -0.74
N ASN A 259 6.64 17.59 -1.01
CA ASN A 259 6.37 16.16 -1.21
C ASN A 259 6.86 15.65 -2.57
N GLU A 260 6.82 16.43 -3.62
CA GLU A 260 7.44 16.10 -4.90
C GLU A 260 8.96 15.88 -4.74
N ARG A 261 9.63 16.81 -4.06
CA ARG A 261 11.07 16.70 -3.78
C ARG A 261 11.40 15.53 -2.85
N LEU A 262 10.53 15.21 -1.87
CA LEU A 262 10.66 14.04 -1.00
C LEU A 262 10.60 12.74 -1.83
N ILE A 263 9.60 12.57 -2.68
CA ILE A 263 9.44 11.37 -3.51
C ILE A 263 10.62 11.23 -4.49
N GLN A 264 11.03 12.32 -5.15
CA GLN A 264 12.18 12.30 -6.04
C GLN A 264 13.45 11.84 -5.30
N PHE A 265 13.72 12.40 -4.14
CA PHE A 265 14.88 12.05 -3.31
C PHE A 265 14.83 10.59 -2.86
N VAL A 266 13.71 10.15 -2.32
CA VAL A 266 13.56 8.77 -1.80
C VAL A 266 13.68 7.74 -2.90
N CYS A 267 13.03 7.94 -4.04
CA CYS A 267 13.10 7.03 -5.18
C CYS A 267 14.52 6.93 -5.74
N LYS A 268 15.22 8.05 -5.87
CA LYS A 268 16.61 8.07 -6.34
C LYS A 268 17.56 7.34 -5.38
N GLU A 269 17.51 7.67 -4.09
CA GLU A 269 18.43 7.11 -3.09
C GLU A 269 18.14 5.63 -2.76
N ALA A 270 16.88 5.21 -2.82
CA ALA A 270 16.49 3.86 -2.42
C ALA A 270 16.56 2.82 -3.56
N ILE A 271 16.15 3.18 -4.76
CA ILE A 271 16.03 2.26 -5.90
C ILE A 271 16.65 2.79 -7.20
N GLY A 272 17.31 3.95 -7.18
CA GLY A 272 17.93 4.56 -8.37
C GLY A 272 16.93 5.08 -9.41
N LEU A 273 15.66 5.26 -9.05
CA LEU A 273 14.63 5.76 -9.94
C LEU A 273 14.66 7.30 -10.00
N GLU A 274 14.87 7.85 -11.20
CA GLU A 274 14.77 9.29 -11.45
C GLU A 274 13.30 9.68 -11.70
N VAL A 275 12.73 10.46 -10.80
CA VAL A 275 11.37 11.01 -10.91
C VAL A 275 11.44 12.42 -11.47
N THR A 276 10.75 12.66 -12.59
CA THR A 276 10.70 13.98 -13.23
C THR A 276 9.68 14.88 -12.51
N LEU A 277 10.09 16.10 -12.17
CA LEU A 277 9.22 17.11 -11.55
C LEU A 277 8.94 18.27 -12.52
N PRO A 278 7.80 18.97 -12.40
CA PRO A 278 6.71 18.70 -11.48
C PRO A 278 5.91 17.46 -11.87
N LEU A 279 5.26 16.80 -10.91
CA LEU A 279 4.36 15.68 -11.19
C LEU A 279 3.08 16.16 -11.89
N PRO A 280 2.47 15.35 -12.77
CA PRO A 280 1.17 15.66 -13.36
C PRO A 280 0.11 15.90 -12.30
N ARG A 281 -0.79 16.86 -12.53
CA ARG A 281 -1.92 17.20 -11.68
C ARG A 281 -3.21 17.00 -12.43
N ILE A 282 -4.16 16.32 -11.83
CA ILE A 282 -5.48 16.05 -12.39
C ILE A 282 -6.52 16.44 -11.34
N LYS A 283 -7.51 17.24 -11.73
CA LYS A 283 -8.65 17.53 -10.85
C LYS A 283 -9.45 16.24 -10.61
N TRP A 284 -10.01 16.08 -9.42
CA TRP A 284 -10.83 14.92 -9.09
C TRP A 284 -11.91 14.64 -10.14
N ILE A 285 -12.64 15.66 -10.55
CA ILE A 285 -13.71 15.49 -11.56
C ILE A 285 -13.18 15.00 -12.91
N ASP A 286 -11.99 15.46 -13.32
CA ASP A 286 -11.35 15.03 -14.57
C ASP A 286 -10.83 13.58 -14.45
N ALA A 287 -10.30 13.21 -13.30
CA ALA A 287 -9.89 11.82 -13.03
C ALA A 287 -11.08 10.86 -13.09
N MET A 288 -12.20 11.22 -12.45
CA MET A 288 -13.43 10.45 -12.51
C MET A 288 -13.99 10.36 -13.93
N ASN A 289 -14.01 11.46 -14.66
CA ASN A 289 -14.53 11.51 -16.04
C ASN A 289 -13.67 10.74 -17.04
N ARG A 290 -12.35 10.74 -16.88
CA ARG A 290 -11.39 10.11 -17.82
C ARG A 290 -11.04 8.68 -17.48
N TYR A 291 -11.01 8.35 -16.20
CA TYR A 291 -10.50 7.05 -15.73
C TYR A 291 -11.50 6.27 -14.88
N GLY A 292 -12.59 6.91 -14.43
CA GLY A 292 -13.57 6.30 -13.53
C GLY A 292 -13.02 6.02 -12.13
N SER A 293 -11.97 6.74 -11.72
CA SER A 293 -11.29 6.55 -10.44
C SER A 293 -10.55 7.81 -10.00
N ASP A 294 -10.55 8.09 -8.71
CA ASP A 294 -9.74 9.11 -8.04
C ASP A 294 -8.25 8.71 -7.85
N LYS A 295 -7.90 7.51 -8.24
CA LYS A 295 -6.53 6.96 -8.25
C LYS A 295 -6.25 6.24 -9.57
N PRO A 296 -6.15 6.98 -10.68
CA PRO A 296 -6.02 6.40 -12.01
C PRO A 296 -4.65 5.73 -12.21
N ASP A 297 -4.65 4.58 -12.87
CA ASP A 297 -3.44 4.01 -13.47
C ASP A 297 -3.23 4.65 -14.84
N THR A 298 -2.22 5.50 -14.97
CA THR A 298 -1.91 6.23 -16.19
C THR A 298 -0.86 5.57 -17.07
N ARG A 299 -0.36 4.38 -16.67
CA ARG A 299 0.62 3.62 -17.46
C ARG A 299 0.10 3.17 -18.81
N PHE A 300 -1.21 3.18 -19.01
CA PHE A 300 -1.84 2.86 -20.29
C PHE A 300 -3.01 3.83 -20.57
N GLY A 301 -3.39 3.96 -21.83
CA GLY A 301 -4.50 4.81 -22.26
C GLY A 301 -5.89 4.24 -21.92
N MET A 302 -6.76 4.12 -22.91
CA MET A 302 -8.12 3.60 -22.79
C MET A 302 -8.99 4.46 -21.84
N GLU A 303 -8.93 5.78 -22.03
CA GLU A 303 -9.75 6.72 -21.26
C GLU A 303 -11.24 6.55 -21.58
N LEU A 304 -12.10 6.81 -20.61
CA LEU A 304 -13.54 6.86 -20.77
C LEU A 304 -13.90 8.01 -21.71
N GLN A 305 -14.81 7.74 -22.66
CA GLN A 305 -15.36 8.74 -23.56
C GLN A 305 -16.82 9.04 -23.17
N ASP A 306 -17.17 10.30 -22.97
CA ASP A 306 -18.57 10.71 -22.81
C ASP A 306 -19.23 10.73 -24.19
N VAL A 307 -20.25 9.91 -24.35
CA VAL A 307 -21.02 9.78 -25.59
C VAL A 307 -22.48 10.23 -25.43
N SER A 308 -22.80 10.88 -24.32
CA SER A 308 -24.15 11.31 -23.99
C SER A 308 -24.80 12.13 -25.08
N GLU A 309 -24.07 13.08 -25.69
CA GLU A 309 -24.56 13.89 -26.83
C GLU A 309 -24.74 13.03 -28.10
N ALA A 310 -23.85 12.08 -28.36
CA ALA A 310 -23.91 11.25 -29.55
C ALA A 310 -25.12 10.30 -29.57
N VAL A 311 -25.61 9.92 -28.38
CA VAL A 311 -26.76 9.01 -28.21
C VAL A 311 -28.04 9.73 -27.80
N ALA A 312 -28.03 11.06 -27.67
CA ALA A 312 -29.21 11.82 -27.32
C ALA A 312 -30.34 11.60 -28.35
N GLY A 313 -31.53 11.24 -27.83
CA GLY A 313 -32.70 10.98 -28.68
C GLY A 313 -32.72 9.62 -29.40
N CYS A 314 -31.75 8.73 -29.15
CA CYS A 314 -31.73 7.39 -29.72
C CYS A 314 -32.87 6.50 -29.20
N GLY A 315 -33.26 5.49 -29.97
CA GLY A 315 -34.33 4.55 -29.60
C GLY A 315 -33.93 3.49 -28.58
N PHE A 316 -32.70 3.46 -28.09
CA PHE A 316 -32.30 2.51 -27.08
C PHE A 316 -32.66 3.01 -25.67
N ALA A 317 -33.73 2.43 -25.10
CA ALA A 317 -34.34 2.88 -23.84
C ALA A 317 -33.38 3.00 -22.65
N VAL A 318 -32.32 2.17 -22.59
CA VAL A 318 -31.33 2.22 -21.50
C VAL A 318 -30.54 3.52 -21.55
N PHE A 319 -30.12 3.96 -22.74
CA PHE A 319 -29.38 5.22 -22.90
C PHE A 319 -30.30 6.42 -22.67
N ALA A 320 -31.49 6.41 -23.30
CA ALA A 320 -32.47 7.46 -23.13
C ALA A 320 -32.84 7.70 -21.66
N SER A 321 -33.19 6.61 -20.94
CA SER A 321 -33.57 6.69 -19.53
C SER A 321 -32.42 7.18 -18.63
N ALA A 322 -31.16 6.80 -18.90
CA ALA A 322 -30.03 7.31 -18.13
C ALA A 322 -29.90 8.85 -18.27
N LEU A 323 -30.02 9.36 -19.48
CA LEU A 323 -29.93 10.80 -19.76
C LEU A 323 -31.11 11.57 -19.18
N GLU A 324 -32.34 11.05 -19.29
CA GLU A 324 -33.55 11.65 -18.72
C GLU A 324 -33.49 11.78 -17.20
N ASN A 325 -32.80 10.86 -16.53
CA ASN A 325 -32.61 10.87 -15.07
C ASN A 325 -31.33 11.61 -14.63
N GLY A 326 -30.73 12.44 -15.50
CA GLY A 326 -29.56 13.28 -15.17
C GLY A 326 -28.24 12.48 -15.02
N GLY A 327 -28.21 11.26 -15.54
CA GLY A 327 -26.99 10.45 -15.63
C GLY A 327 -26.21 10.73 -16.94
N SER A 328 -25.27 9.83 -17.26
CA SER A 328 -24.48 9.89 -18.50
C SER A 328 -24.40 8.54 -19.19
N VAL A 329 -24.02 8.58 -20.46
CA VAL A 329 -23.60 7.41 -21.23
C VAL A 329 -22.12 7.58 -21.56
N ARG A 330 -21.30 6.69 -21.05
CA ARG A 330 -19.85 6.69 -21.32
C ARG A 330 -19.40 5.35 -21.85
N GLY A 331 -18.28 5.35 -22.58
CA GLY A 331 -17.74 4.12 -23.13
C GLY A 331 -16.23 4.01 -23.06
N ILE A 332 -15.75 2.80 -23.28
CA ILE A 332 -14.35 2.44 -23.44
C ILE A 332 -14.16 1.80 -24.82
N ASN A 333 -13.09 2.19 -25.51
CA ASN A 333 -12.67 1.54 -26.74
C ASN A 333 -11.53 0.55 -26.46
N ALA A 334 -11.83 -0.75 -26.47
CA ALA A 334 -10.85 -1.82 -26.42
C ALA A 334 -10.36 -2.12 -27.85
N LYS A 335 -9.28 -1.45 -28.25
CA LYS A 335 -8.72 -1.52 -29.58
C LYS A 335 -8.30 -2.95 -29.96
N GLY A 336 -8.71 -3.37 -31.17
CA GLY A 336 -8.37 -4.69 -31.70
C GLY A 336 -9.11 -5.87 -31.04
N GLN A 337 -10.10 -5.64 -30.18
CA GLN A 337 -10.78 -6.68 -29.40
C GLN A 337 -12.15 -7.10 -29.96
N ALA A 338 -12.50 -6.76 -31.20
CA ALA A 338 -13.79 -7.17 -31.82
C ALA A 338 -14.00 -8.71 -31.84
N ALA A 339 -12.90 -9.48 -31.87
CA ALA A 339 -12.91 -10.95 -31.85
C ALA A 339 -12.97 -11.54 -30.42
N MET A 340 -13.13 -10.72 -29.37
CA MET A 340 -13.21 -11.21 -28.00
C MET A 340 -14.29 -12.27 -27.85
N PRO A 341 -13.97 -13.46 -27.27
CA PRO A 341 -14.93 -14.53 -27.08
C PRO A 341 -16.13 -14.09 -26.24
N ARG A 342 -17.32 -14.52 -26.61
CA ARG A 342 -18.59 -14.18 -25.93
C ARG A 342 -18.51 -14.40 -24.40
N LYS A 343 -17.90 -15.51 -23.97
CA LYS A 343 -17.72 -15.81 -22.54
C LYS A 343 -16.92 -14.72 -21.80
N LYS A 344 -15.93 -14.10 -22.45
CA LYS A 344 -15.15 -13.00 -21.84
C LYS A 344 -15.99 -11.71 -21.76
N ILE A 345 -16.79 -11.42 -22.79
CA ILE A 345 -17.72 -10.27 -22.77
C ILE A 345 -18.76 -10.47 -21.67
N ASP A 346 -19.33 -11.66 -21.54
CA ASP A 346 -20.30 -11.97 -20.49
C ASP A 346 -19.68 -11.82 -19.09
N ALA A 347 -18.41 -12.19 -18.89
CA ALA A 347 -17.69 -11.95 -17.65
C ALA A 347 -17.52 -10.44 -17.32
N LEU A 348 -17.30 -9.60 -18.34
CA LEU A 348 -17.27 -8.13 -18.16
C LEU A 348 -18.67 -7.59 -17.80
N VAL A 349 -19.73 -8.16 -18.38
CA VAL A 349 -21.12 -7.79 -18.03
C VAL A 349 -21.42 -8.16 -16.57
N ASP A 350 -21.01 -9.34 -16.12
CA ASP A 350 -21.22 -9.76 -14.72
C ASP A 350 -20.38 -8.94 -13.76
N MET A 351 -19.16 -8.57 -14.15
CA MET A 351 -18.34 -7.62 -13.41
C MET A 351 -19.04 -6.27 -13.27
N ALA A 352 -19.59 -5.72 -14.37
CA ALA A 352 -20.34 -4.46 -14.35
C ALA A 352 -21.52 -4.50 -13.36
N LYS A 353 -22.25 -5.62 -13.31
CA LYS A 353 -23.35 -5.81 -12.33
C LYS A 353 -22.83 -5.81 -10.89
N GLY A 354 -21.67 -6.42 -10.65
CA GLY A 354 -21.00 -6.40 -9.33
C GLY A 354 -20.66 -4.99 -8.84
N TYR A 355 -20.50 -4.02 -9.76
CA TYR A 355 -20.29 -2.60 -9.48
C TYR A 355 -21.57 -1.76 -9.56
N GLY A 356 -22.74 -2.38 -9.56
CA GLY A 356 -24.04 -1.71 -9.46
C GLY A 356 -24.74 -1.38 -10.78
N ALA A 357 -24.14 -1.69 -11.93
CA ALA A 357 -24.81 -1.48 -13.21
C ALA A 357 -25.90 -2.53 -13.46
N LYS A 358 -26.97 -2.14 -14.14
CA LYS A 358 -28.01 -3.07 -14.60
C LYS A 358 -27.55 -3.96 -15.75
N GLY A 359 -26.47 -3.58 -16.43
CA GLY A 359 -25.85 -4.30 -17.53
C GLY A 359 -24.74 -3.49 -18.19
N LEU A 360 -24.11 -4.08 -19.21
CA LEU A 360 -23.07 -3.45 -20.03
C LEU A 360 -23.43 -3.60 -21.49
N ALA A 361 -23.62 -2.49 -22.21
CA ALA A 361 -23.86 -2.52 -23.63
C ALA A 361 -22.53 -2.65 -24.39
N TYR A 362 -22.52 -3.34 -25.52
CA TYR A 362 -21.31 -3.50 -26.31
C TYR A 362 -21.58 -3.44 -27.81
N LEU A 363 -20.54 -3.03 -28.56
CA LEU A 363 -20.51 -2.97 -30.00
C LEU A 363 -19.16 -3.47 -30.51
N CYS A 364 -19.14 -4.53 -31.29
CA CYS A 364 -17.97 -4.99 -32.04
C CYS A 364 -18.02 -4.41 -33.47
N ILE A 365 -16.91 -3.86 -33.94
CA ILE A 365 -16.72 -3.44 -35.34
C ILE A 365 -15.84 -4.51 -35.98
N ASP A 366 -16.40 -5.35 -36.83
CA ASP A 366 -15.64 -6.44 -37.44
C ASP A 366 -14.59 -5.95 -38.46
N ALA A 367 -13.81 -6.87 -39.03
CA ALA A 367 -12.77 -6.55 -39.99
C ALA A 367 -13.31 -5.90 -41.30
N ASP A 368 -14.57 -6.18 -41.65
CA ASP A 368 -15.23 -5.62 -42.80
C ASP A 368 -15.87 -4.26 -42.48
N GLY A 369 -16.04 -3.94 -41.20
CA GLY A 369 -16.67 -2.70 -40.71
C GLY A 369 -18.14 -2.88 -40.36
N ASN A 370 -18.64 -4.10 -40.28
CA ASN A 370 -20.01 -4.35 -39.86
C ASN A 370 -20.14 -4.27 -38.33
N TYR A 371 -21.30 -3.83 -37.89
CA TYR A 371 -21.61 -3.67 -36.47
C TYR A 371 -22.29 -4.92 -35.88
N LYS A 372 -21.69 -5.53 -34.86
CA LYS A 372 -22.31 -6.57 -34.06
C LYS A 372 -22.50 -6.05 -32.64
N SER A 373 -23.74 -5.86 -32.22
CA SER A 373 -24.07 -5.14 -30.99
C SER A 373 -25.24 -5.78 -30.25
N SER A 374 -25.30 -5.55 -28.93
CA SER A 374 -26.45 -5.88 -28.09
C SER A 374 -27.66 -4.93 -28.29
N PHE A 375 -27.46 -3.76 -28.91
CA PHE A 375 -28.46 -2.69 -28.99
C PHE A 375 -28.65 -2.07 -30.41
N ALA A 376 -27.86 -2.44 -31.41
CA ALA A 376 -27.88 -1.84 -32.73
C ALA A 376 -29.29 -1.81 -33.38
N LYS A 377 -30.15 -2.80 -33.12
CA LYS A 377 -31.52 -2.86 -33.63
C LYS A 377 -32.44 -1.73 -33.13
N PHE A 378 -32.01 -0.97 -32.12
CA PHE A 378 -32.78 0.13 -31.54
C PHE A 378 -32.24 1.52 -31.97
N MET A 379 -31.22 1.57 -32.83
CA MET A 379 -30.58 2.79 -33.29
C MET A 379 -30.59 2.84 -34.82
N THR A 380 -30.65 4.04 -35.40
CA THR A 380 -30.49 4.23 -36.84
C THR A 380 -29.03 4.09 -37.26
N PRO A 381 -28.71 3.83 -38.54
CA PRO A 381 -27.33 3.82 -39.02
C PRO A 381 -26.57 5.10 -38.70
N GLU A 382 -27.19 6.26 -38.84
CA GLU A 382 -26.60 7.58 -38.59
C GLU A 382 -26.28 7.78 -37.08
N GLU A 383 -27.13 7.25 -36.18
CA GLU A 383 -26.89 7.26 -34.73
C GLU A 383 -25.71 6.36 -34.37
N MET A 384 -25.64 5.18 -35.00
CA MET A 384 -24.51 4.25 -34.80
C MET A 384 -23.19 4.85 -35.29
N ASP A 385 -23.18 5.50 -36.45
CA ASP A 385 -21.99 6.15 -37.01
C ASP A 385 -21.52 7.31 -36.12
N ARG A 386 -22.45 8.11 -35.59
CA ARG A 386 -22.11 9.16 -34.59
C ARG A 386 -21.50 8.59 -33.34
N LEU A 387 -22.08 7.50 -32.82
CA LEU A 387 -21.56 6.83 -31.62
C LEU A 387 -20.16 6.27 -31.85
N VAL A 388 -19.95 5.59 -32.97
CA VAL A 388 -18.62 5.02 -33.32
C VAL A 388 -17.59 6.15 -33.51
N ALA A 389 -17.97 7.24 -34.16
CA ALA A 389 -17.10 8.41 -34.34
C ALA A 389 -16.71 9.05 -32.97
N ALA A 390 -17.69 9.21 -32.06
CA ALA A 390 -17.46 9.74 -30.72
C ALA A 390 -16.49 8.85 -29.91
N MET A 391 -16.58 7.53 -30.12
CA MET A 391 -15.67 6.53 -29.49
C MET A 391 -14.33 6.41 -30.22
N LYS A 392 -14.11 7.09 -31.34
CA LYS A 392 -12.93 6.89 -32.20
C LYS A 392 -12.74 5.41 -32.57
N GLY A 393 -13.89 4.73 -32.83
CA GLY A 393 -13.92 3.31 -33.13
C GLY A 393 -13.42 3.01 -34.54
N GLU A 394 -12.62 1.97 -34.67
CA GLU A 394 -12.02 1.49 -35.91
C GLU A 394 -12.38 0.02 -36.14
N LYS A 395 -12.15 -0.47 -37.36
CA LYS A 395 -12.33 -1.89 -37.68
C LYS A 395 -11.45 -2.76 -36.75
N GLY A 396 -12.06 -3.76 -36.17
CA GLY A 396 -11.42 -4.63 -35.21
C GLY A 396 -11.61 -4.23 -33.75
N ASP A 397 -12.29 -3.12 -33.44
CA ASP A 397 -12.46 -2.61 -32.08
C ASP A 397 -13.71 -3.18 -31.38
N LEU A 398 -13.61 -3.32 -30.06
CA LEU A 398 -14.73 -3.59 -29.16
C LEU A 398 -15.02 -2.35 -28.32
N LEU A 399 -16.22 -1.79 -28.47
CA LEU A 399 -16.71 -0.66 -27.71
C LEU A 399 -17.64 -1.15 -26.60
N LEU A 400 -17.41 -0.70 -25.37
CA LEU A 400 -18.19 -1.08 -24.19
C LEU A 400 -18.79 0.18 -23.57
N PHE A 401 -20.07 0.13 -23.16
CA PHE A 401 -20.81 1.30 -22.67
C PHE A 401 -21.52 1.00 -21.36
N ALA A 402 -21.44 1.94 -20.43
CA ALA A 402 -22.28 2.01 -19.25
C ALA A 402 -23.17 3.26 -19.30
N ALA A 403 -24.41 3.12 -18.82
CA ALA A 403 -25.41 4.17 -18.82
C ALA A 403 -26.19 4.12 -17.50
N ASP A 404 -25.97 5.09 -16.64
CA ASP A 404 -26.63 5.25 -15.33
C ASP A 404 -26.24 6.62 -14.73
N LYS A 405 -26.48 6.84 -13.42
CA LYS A 405 -25.92 7.96 -12.66
C LYS A 405 -24.37 7.92 -12.72
N ASN A 406 -23.74 9.08 -12.76
CA ASN A 406 -22.28 9.20 -12.91
C ASN A 406 -21.45 8.31 -11.94
N PRO A 407 -21.74 8.22 -10.62
CA PRO A 407 -20.95 7.38 -9.73
C PRO A 407 -20.94 5.89 -10.16
N ILE A 408 -22.08 5.37 -10.63
CA ILE A 408 -22.16 3.99 -11.13
C ILE A 408 -21.37 3.85 -12.43
N VAL A 409 -21.54 4.78 -13.38
CA VAL A 409 -20.83 4.76 -14.67
C VAL A 409 -19.32 4.78 -14.46
N TRP A 410 -18.83 5.67 -13.60
CA TRP A 410 -17.41 5.77 -13.26
C TRP A 410 -16.87 4.48 -12.62
N SER A 411 -17.54 3.98 -11.59
CA SER A 411 -17.14 2.76 -10.89
C SER A 411 -17.05 1.55 -11.82
N VAL A 412 -18.08 1.36 -12.66
CA VAL A 412 -18.16 0.26 -13.63
C VAL A 412 -17.06 0.35 -14.68
N LEU A 413 -16.96 1.49 -15.37
CA LEU A 413 -15.99 1.64 -16.45
C LEU A 413 -14.55 1.72 -15.95
N GLY A 414 -14.32 2.31 -14.78
CA GLY A 414 -13.01 2.30 -14.14
C GLY A 414 -12.51 0.88 -13.85
N ALA A 415 -13.38 0.02 -13.30
CA ALA A 415 -13.06 -1.38 -13.04
C ALA A 415 -12.81 -2.17 -14.33
N ILE A 416 -13.68 -2.00 -15.34
CA ILE A 416 -13.53 -2.66 -16.66
C ILE A 416 -12.26 -2.19 -17.37
N ARG A 417 -11.91 -0.91 -17.27
CA ARG A 417 -10.68 -0.35 -17.83
C ARG A 417 -9.44 -1.07 -17.29
N LEU A 418 -9.36 -1.26 -15.98
CA LEU A 418 -8.24 -1.95 -15.34
C LEU A 418 -8.19 -3.43 -15.72
N GLU A 419 -9.33 -4.10 -15.78
CA GLU A 419 -9.42 -5.50 -16.18
C GLU A 419 -8.97 -5.70 -17.63
N LEU A 420 -9.44 -4.85 -18.55
CA LEU A 420 -9.01 -4.87 -19.95
C LEU A 420 -7.51 -4.53 -20.09
N GLY A 421 -7.02 -3.57 -19.33
CA GLY A 421 -5.59 -3.23 -19.29
C GLY A 421 -4.72 -4.42 -18.94
N LYS A 422 -5.14 -5.24 -17.99
CA LYS A 422 -4.49 -6.51 -17.60
C LYS A 422 -4.62 -7.57 -18.70
N GLN A 423 -5.84 -7.82 -19.18
CA GLN A 423 -6.09 -8.87 -20.20
C GLN A 423 -5.39 -8.59 -21.53
N MET A 424 -5.20 -7.33 -21.88
CA MET A 424 -4.54 -6.87 -23.11
C MET A 424 -3.03 -6.61 -22.91
N GLU A 425 -2.50 -6.88 -21.70
CA GLU A 425 -1.08 -6.69 -21.36
C GLU A 425 -0.56 -5.26 -21.65
N LEU A 426 -1.42 -4.25 -21.40
CA LEU A 426 -1.08 -2.84 -21.65
C LEU A 426 -0.30 -2.19 -20.51
N ILE A 427 -0.25 -2.83 -19.34
CA ILE A 427 0.35 -2.28 -18.13
C ILE A 427 1.84 -2.63 -18.10
N ASP A 428 2.70 -1.63 -18.30
CA ASP A 428 4.14 -1.80 -18.11
C ASP A 428 4.48 -1.79 -16.61
N SER A 429 4.87 -2.95 -16.09
CA SER A 429 5.24 -3.13 -14.68
C SER A 429 6.51 -2.37 -14.27
N ASN A 430 7.38 -2.02 -15.23
CA ASN A 430 8.62 -1.29 -14.94
C ASN A 430 8.43 0.23 -14.87
N ARG A 431 7.23 0.70 -15.19
CA ARG A 431 6.91 2.12 -15.21
C ARG A 431 6.31 2.57 -13.88
N PHE A 432 6.77 3.71 -13.39
CA PHE A 432 6.30 4.35 -12.15
C PHE A 432 5.71 5.72 -12.50
N ASP A 433 4.39 5.78 -12.60
CA ASP A 433 3.64 7.00 -12.92
C ASP A 433 3.08 7.62 -11.64
N PHE A 434 3.75 8.64 -11.15
CA PHE A 434 3.28 9.47 -10.05
C PHE A 434 2.41 10.61 -10.58
N LEU A 435 1.34 10.93 -9.86
CA LEU A 435 0.50 12.10 -10.15
C LEU A 435 -0.20 12.60 -8.88
N TRP A 436 -0.73 13.81 -8.94
CA TRP A 436 -1.59 14.38 -7.92
C TRP A 436 -3.04 14.40 -8.39
N ILE A 437 -3.96 14.07 -7.48
CA ILE A 437 -5.38 14.37 -7.61
C ILE A 437 -5.70 15.53 -6.68
N THR A 438 -6.38 16.55 -7.19
CA THR A 438 -6.69 17.79 -6.48
C THR A 438 -8.16 18.16 -6.62
N GLU A 439 -8.61 19.17 -5.87
CA GLU A 439 -9.97 19.71 -5.94
C GLU A 439 -11.04 18.63 -5.75
N PHE A 440 -10.88 17.81 -4.71
CA PHE A 440 -11.91 16.82 -4.32
C PHE A 440 -13.20 17.52 -3.91
N PRO A 441 -14.38 16.87 -4.04
CA PRO A 441 -15.57 17.34 -3.33
C PRO A 441 -15.29 17.36 -1.82
N LEU A 442 -15.80 18.37 -1.13
CA LEU A 442 -15.63 18.48 0.33
C LEU A 442 -16.55 17.50 1.07
N LEU A 443 -17.76 17.37 0.55
CA LEU A 443 -18.87 16.67 1.17
C LEU A 443 -19.56 15.75 0.15
N GLU A 444 -20.12 14.65 0.64
CA GLU A 444 -21.06 13.83 -0.11
C GLU A 444 -22.35 13.63 0.69
N TRP A 445 -23.47 13.43 -0.02
CA TRP A 445 -24.75 13.16 0.60
C TRP A 445 -24.89 11.67 0.89
N ASP A 446 -25.08 11.33 2.16
CA ASP A 446 -25.37 9.96 2.58
C ASP A 446 -26.87 9.70 2.50
N GLU A 447 -27.27 8.77 1.63
CA GLU A 447 -28.69 8.42 1.43
C GLU A 447 -29.29 7.63 2.58
N GLU A 448 -28.49 6.92 3.38
CA GLU A 448 -28.96 6.14 4.52
C GLU A 448 -29.13 7.06 5.75
N GLU A 449 -28.11 7.87 6.04
CA GLU A 449 -28.10 8.79 7.17
C GLU A 449 -28.85 10.10 6.91
N LYS A 450 -29.21 10.39 5.65
CA LYS A 450 -29.92 11.61 5.21
C LYS A 450 -29.23 12.91 5.65
N ARG A 451 -27.90 12.91 5.55
CA ARG A 451 -27.06 14.07 5.88
C ARG A 451 -25.81 14.13 4.99
N TYR A 452 -25.14 15.26 5.03
CA TYR A 452 -23.81 15.35 4.45
C TYR A 452 -22.78 14.65 5.34
N VAL A 453 -21.81 13.98 4.72
CA VAL A 453 -20.61 13.41 5.34
C VAL A 453 -19.37 13.99 4.68
N ALA A 454 -18.29 14.16 5.44
CA ALA A 454 -17.03 14.64 4.91
C ALA A 454 -16.33 13.52 4.10
N ILE A 455 -15.84 13.85 2.92
CA ILE A 455 -15.11 12.86 2.09
C ILE A 455 -13.74 12.53 2.70
N HIS A 456 -13.04 13.51 3.27
CA HIS A 456 -11.78 13.30 3.97
C HIS A 456 -11.98 13.30 5.49
N HIS A 457 -12.06 14.49 6.09
CA HIS A 457 -12.30 14.65 7.52
C HIS A 457 -12.91 16.05 7.81
N PRO A 458 -13.55 16.26 8.97
CA PRO A 458 -14.28 17.50 9.25
C PRO A 458 -13.41 18.75 9.40
N PHE A 459 -12.09 18.61 9.38
CA PHE A 459 -11.13 19.72 9.50
C PHE A 459 -10.57 20.17 8.14
N THR A 460 -11.07 19.64 7.03
CA THR A 460 -10.61 19.99 5.67
C THR A 460 -11.15 21.34 5.24
N MET A 461 -10.24 22.23 4.80
CA MET A 461 -10.60 23.58 4.35
C MET A 461 -11.32 23.53 2.99
N PRO A 462 -12.47 24.22 2.83
CA PRO A 462 -13.07 24.51 1.55
C PRO A 462 -12.14 25.32 0.64
N MET A 463 -12.32 25.23 -0.68
CA MET A 463 -11.71 26.19 -1.60
C MET A 463 -12.26 27.60 -1.30
N ASP A 464 -11.40 28.62 -1.39
CA ASP A 464 -11.76 29.99 -0.99
C ASP A 464 -12.95 30.54 -1.83
N GLU A 465 -12.96 30.23 -3.10
CA GLU A 465 -14.04 30.63 -4.02
C GLU A 465 -15.37 29.91 -3.75
N ASP A 466 -15.35 28.77 -3.08
CA ASP A 466 -16.54 27.94 -2.79
C ASP A 466 -17.16 28.25 -1.41
N LEU A 467 -16.50 29.07 -0.56
CA LEU A 467 -17.00 29.44 0.77
C LEU A 467 -18.46 29.92 0.79
N PRO A 468 -18.96 30.70 -0.20
CA PRO A 468 -20.37 31.12 -0.23
C PRO A 468 -21.36 29.96 -0.34
N TYR A 469 -20.95 28.78 -0.81
CA TYR A 469 -21.81 27.60 -0.89
C TYR A 469 -22.06 26.93 0.46
N LEU A 470 -21.30 27.26 1.52
CA LEU A 470 -21.54 26.72 2.87
C LEU A 470 -22.97 26.99 3.37
N ASP A 471 -23.57 28.12 2.95
CA ASP A 471 -24.92 28.49 3.33
C ASP A 471 -26.01 28.18 2.28
N THR A 472 -25.61 27.86 1.04
CA THR A 472 -26.56 27.77 -0.08
C THR A 472 -26.62 26.39 -0.72
N ASP A 473 -25.48 25.72 -0.96
CA ASP A 473 -25.40 24.42 -1.65
C ASP A 473 -24.12 23.67 -1.24
N PRO A 474 -24.08 23.07 -0.04
CA PRO A 474 -22.87 22.41 0.47
C PRO A 474 -22.32 21.29 -0.42
N GLY A 475 -23.18 20.66 -1.23
CA GLY A 475 -22.79 19.59 -2.15
C GLY A 475 -21.90 20.04 -3.32
N LYS A 476 -21.77 21.36 -3.56
CA LYS A 476 -20.91 21.92 -4.63
C LYS A 476 -19.52 22.32 -4.17
N ILE A 477 -19.27 22.29 -2.87
CA ILE A 477 -18.01 22.76 -2.29
C ILE A 477 -16.88 21.80 -2.64
N ARG A 478 -15.79 22.34 -3.19
CA ARG A 478 -14.53 21.63 -3.35
C ARG A 478 -13.64 21.82 -2.13
N ALA A 479 -12.83 20.82 -1.85
CA ALA A 479 -11.87 20.83 -0.77
C ALA A 479 -10.48 21.29 -1.25
N LYS A 480 -9.74 22.00 -0.41
CA LYS A 480 -8.28 22.16 -0.53
C LYS A 480 -7.57 20.86 -0.11
N ALA A 481 -7.91 19.76 -0.79
CA ALA A 481 -7.38 18.41 -0.56
C ALA A 481 -6.61 17.92 -1.79
N TYR A 482 -5.65 17.06 -1.53
CA TYR A 482 -4.73 16.53 -2.54
C TYR A 482 -4.26 15.14 -2.14
N ASP A 483 -4.31 14.20 -3.11
CA ASP A 483 -3.77 12.84 -2.95
C ASP A 483 -2.66 12.59 -3.96
N ILE A 484 -1.58 11.97 -3.51
CA ILE A 484 -0.54 11.46 -4.39
C ILE A 484 -0.83 10.01 -4.75
N VAL A 485 -0.81 9.74 -6.05
CA VAL A 485 -1.13 8.44 -6.63
C VAL A 485 0.09 7.89 -7.36
N LEU A 486 0.33 6.58 -7.24
CA LEU A 486 1.32 5.83 -8.00
C LEU A 486 0.66 4.60 -8.62
N ASN A 487 0.69 4.49 -9.95
CA ASN A 487 0.28 3.28 -10.66
C ASN A 487 -1.13 2.77 -10.29
N GLY A 488 -2.07 3.66 -10.09
CA GLY A 488 -3.45 3.29 -9.74
C GLY A 488 -3.69 3.07 -8.24
N VAL A 489 -2.73 3.40 -7.39
CA VAL A 489 -2.82 3.26 -5.94
C VAL A 489 -2.56 4.61 -5.26
N GLU A 490 -3.44 5.01 -4.37
CA GLU A 490 -3.22 6.15 -3.48
C GLU A 490 -2.07 5.85 -2.51
N LEU A 491 -1.00 6.61 -2.60
CA LEU A 491 0.14 6.52 -1.68
C LEU A 491 -0.11 7.26 -0.38
N GLY A 492 -0.80 8.37 -0.47
CA GLY A 492 -1.09 9.23 0.66
C GLY A 492 -1.97 10.39 0.25
N GLY A 493 -2.57 11.01 1.24
CA GLY A 493 -3.46 12.13 1.05
C GLY A 493 -3.29 13.19 2.13
N GLY A 494 -3.75 14.38 1.82
CA GLY A 494 -3.69 15.51 2.72
C GLY A 494 -4.62 16.64 2.35
N SER A 495 -4.63 17.66 3.17
CA SER A 495 -5.41 18.87 2.93
C SER A 495 -4.83 20.08 3.65
N VAL A 496 -5.26 21.26 3.26
CA VAL A 496 -5.21 22.44 4.12
C VAL A 496 -6.29 22.28 5.20
N ARG A 497 -5.97 22.69 6.42
CA ARG A 497 -6.90 22.55 7.57
C ARG A 497 -7.67 23.83 7.78
N ILE A 498 -8.91 23.69 8.27
CA ILE A 498 -9.66 24.82 8.77
C ILE A 498 -8.94 25.35 10.02
N PHE A 499 -8.59 26.62 10.00
CA PHE A 499 -8.00 27.32 11.15
C PHE A 499 -8.88 28.45 11.68
N GLN A 500 -10.02 28.71 11.04
CA GLN A 500 -11.00 29.70 11.38
C GLN A 500 -12.17 29.05 12.12
N ASN A 501 -12.45 29.51 13.35
CA ASN A 501 -13.47 28.88 14.20
C ASN A 501 -14.88 28.95 13.62
N ASP A 502 -15.24 30.05 12.96
CA ASP A 502 -16.53 30.24 12.32
C ASP A 502 -16.77 29.25 11.18
N ILE A 503 -15.77 29.04 10.33
CA ILE A 503 -15.84 28.02 9.27
C ILE A 503 -15.93 26.61 9.89
N GLN A 504 -15.16 26.33 10.95
CA GLN A 504 -15.19 25.03 11.60
C GLN A 504 -16.53 24.73 12.28
N GLU A 505 -17.12 25.71 12.95
CA GLU A 505 -18.44 25.57 13.54
C GLU A 505 -19.51 25.31 12.46
N LYS A 506 -19.42 26.03 11.32
CA LYS A 506 -20.31 25.83 10.19
C LYS A 506 -20.16 24.44 9.56
N MET A 507 -18.95 23.94 9.43
CA MET A 507 -18.70 22.59 8.96
C MET A 507 -19.33 21.53 9.86
N PHE A 508 -19.21 21.67 11.18
CA PHE A 508 -19.86 20.76 12.11
C PHE A 508 -21.38 20.79 12.01
N GLU A 509 -21.98 22.00 11.84
CA GLU A 509 -23.42 22.17 11.62
C GLU A 509 -23.87 21.38 10.36
N ILE A 510 -23.18 21.55 9.22
CA ILE A 510 -23.50 20.87 7.97
C ILE A 510 -23.37 19.34 8.10
N LEU A 511 -22.39 18.86 8.86
CA LEU A 511 -22.18 17.45 9.14
C LEU A 511 -23.17 16.87 10.17
N GLY A 512 -24.06 17.71 10.74
CA GLY A 512 -25.08 17.28 11.69
C GLY A 512 -24.57 17.05 13.11
N PHE A 513 -23.43 17.65 13.49
CA PHE A 513 -22.96 17.61 14.87
C PHE A 513 -23.72 18.65 15.71
N GLU A 514 -24.30 18.21 16.82
CA GLU A 514 -24.72 19.12 17.85
C GLU A 514 -23.51 19.81 18.48
N LYS A 515 -23.64 21.08 18.83
CA LYS A 515 -22.50 21.88 19.36
C LYS A 515 -21.84 21.22 20.57
N GLU A 516 -22.63 20.64 21.45
CA GLU A 516 -22.15 19.95 22.66
C GLU A 516 -21.33 18.68 22.27
N ASP A 517 -21.79 17.91 21.29
CA ASP A 517 -21.10 16.71 20.82
C ASP A 517 -19.78 17.04 20.15
N ALA A 518 -19.75 18.07 19.31
CA ALA A 518 -18.51 18.56 18.69
C ALA A 518 -17.49 18.98 19.75
N TYR A 519 -17.91 19.71 20.77
CA TYR A 519 -17.04 20.11 21.88
C TYR A 519 -16.63 18.94 22.78
N ASN A 520 -17.50 17.96 23.01
CA ASN A 520 -17.16 16.75 23.75
C ASN A 520 -16.08 15.92 23.04
N ARG A 521 -16.11 15.84 21.72
CA ARG A 521 -15.14 15.07 20.92
C ARG A 521 -13.86 15.85 20.65
N PHE A 522 -13.98 17.08 20.16
CA PHE A 522 -12.88 17.88 19.59
C PHE A 522 -12.59 19.16 20.38
N GLY A 523 -13.22 19.36 21.54
CA GLY A 523 -13.15 20.61 22.30
C GLY A 523 -11.73 21.02 22.70
N PHE A 524 -10.82 20.08 22.91
CA PHE A 524 -9.43 20.39 23.20
C PHE A 524 -8.73 21.08 21.99
N LEU A 525 -9.03 20.66 20.75
CA LEU A 525 -8.52 21.28 19.54
C LEU A 525 -9.18 22.65 19.31
N LEU A 526 -10.52 22.72 19.39
CA LEU A 526 -11.28 23.96 19.23
C LEU A 526 -10.89 25.02 20.27
N ASN A 527 -10.56 24.60 21.49
CA ASN A 527 -10.07 25.50 22.52
C ASN A 527 -8.65 25.98 22.22
N ALA A 528 -7.77 25.14 21.66
CA ALA A 528 -6.45 25.55 21.24
C ALA A 528 -6.51 26.66 20.17
N PHE A 529 -7.45 26.54 19.23
CA PHE A 529 -7.64 27.55 18.17
C PHE A 529 -8.00 28.95 18.69
N LYS A 530 -8.59 29.05 19.87
CA LYS A 530 -8.91 30.35 20.52
C LYS A 530 -7.68 31.15 20.91
N TYR A 531 -6.52 30.50 21.03
CA TYR A 531 -5.27 31.16 21.42
C TYR A 531 -4.36 31.52 20.23
N GLY A 532 -4.89 31.44 19.02
CA GLY A 532 -4.18 31.74 17.79
C GLY A 532 -3.57 30.49 17.15
N VAL A 533 -4.07 30.17 15.97
CA VAL A 533 -3.64 29.02 15.17
C VAL A 533 -3.13 29.54 13.81
N PRO A 534 -1.95 29.12 13.35
CA PRO A 534 -1.50 29.48 12.01
C PRO A 534 -2.32 28.74 10.95
N PRO A 535 -2.46 29.27 9.73
CA PRO A 535 -2.81 28.45 8.58
C PRO A 535 -1.86 27.25 8.51
N HIS A 536 -2.39 26.05 8.35
CA HIS A 536 -1.57 24.83 8.33
C HIS A 536 -2.16 23.77 7.41
N ALA A 537 -1.29 22.90 6.93
CA ALA A 537 -1.61 21.85 6.00
C ALA A 537 -0.66 20.67 6.17
N GLY A 538 -1.09 19.49 5.79
CA GLY A 538 -0.26 18.30 5.92
C GLY A 538 -0.65 17.18 4.98
N LEU A 539 0.13 16.12 5.04
CA LEU A 539 -0.06 14.92 4.25
C LEU A 539 0.40 13.70 5.05
N ALA A 540 -0.19 12.56 4.81
CA ALA A 540 0.26 11.29 5.36
C ALA A 540 0.43 10.25 4.25
N TYR A 541 1.62 9.64 4.17
CA TYR A 541 1.86 8.49 3.29
C TYR A 541 1.60 7.18 4.02
N GLY A 542 0.97 6.23 3.36
CA GLY A 542 1.01 4.83 3.79
C GLY A 542 2.38 4.23 3.48
N LEU A 543 3.28 4.16 4.48
CA LEU A 543 4.63 3.65 4.27
C LEU A 543 4.63 2.22 3.73
N ASP A 544 3.74 1.38 4.21
CA ASP A 544 3.62 -0.01 3.76
C ASP A 544 3.27 -0.09 2.26
N ARG A 545 2.34 0.76 1.80
CA ARG A 545 1.96 0.88 0.38
C ARG A 545 3.09 1.42 -0.48
N LEU A 546 3.76 2.48 -0.04
CA LEU A 546 4.91 3.05 -0.75
C LEU A 546 5.98 1.99 -0.97
N VAL A 547 6.37 1.27 0.08
CA VAL A 547 7.37 0.21 -0.03
C VAL A 547 6.89 -0.93 -0.92
N MET A 548 5.64 -1.38 -0.78
CA MET A 548 5.04 -2.43 -1.61
C MET A 548 5.14 -2.09 -3.10
N LEU A 549 4.78 -0.87 -3.48
CA LEU A 549 4.83 -0.45 -4.89
C LEU A 549 6.26 -0.30 -5.41
N LEU A 550 7.19 0.19 -4.59
CA LEU A 550 8.59 0.33 -4.99
C LEU A 550 9.33 -1.02 -5.11
N VAL A 551 8.88 -2.06 -4.39
CA VAL A 551 9.37 -3.44 -4.60
C VAL A 551 8.58 -4.20 -5.68
N GLN A 552 7.56 -3.56 -6.27
CA GLN A 552 6.63 -4.18 -7.24
C GLN A 552 5.92 -5.43 -6.67
N GLY A 553 5.57 -5.38 -5.39
CA GLY A 553 4.86 -6.46 -4.69
C GLY A 553 3.35 -6.35 -4.79
N ASP A 554 2.66 -7.47 -4.62
CA ASP A 554 1.19 -7.56 -4.71
C ASP A 554 0.49 -7.37 -3.35
N SER A 555 1.24 -7.43 -2.24
CA SER A 555 0.69 -7.35 -0.89
C SER A 555 1.60 -6.60 0.07
N ILE A 556 1.00 -5.75 0.92
CA ILE A 556 1.74 -5.10 2.01
C ILE A 556 2.31 -6.10 3.03
N ARG A 557 1.80 -7.33 3.09
CA ARG A 557 2.35 -8.40 3.94
C ARG A 557 3.78 -8.80 3.57
N ASP A 558 4.18 -8.58 2.33
CA ASP A 558 5.55 -8.88 1.87
C ASP A 558 6.58 -7.81 2.27
N VAL A 559 6.10 -6.67 2.75
CA VAL A 559 6.93 -5.54 3.22
C VAL A 559 6.77 -5.25 4.71
N MET A 560 6.02 -6.08 5.43
CA MET A 560 5.83 -6.04 6.89
C MET A 560 6.46 -7.27 7.52
N ALA A 561 7.16 -7.09 8.67
CA ALA A 561 7.82 -8.21 9.33
C ALA A 561 6.81 -9.25 9.83
N PHE A 562 5.79 -8.83 10.57
CA PHE A 562 4.79 -9.69 11.20
C PHE A 562 3.36 -9.21 10.93
N PRO A 563 2.85 -9.41 9.69
CA PRO A 563 1.50 -9.00 9.34
C PRO A 563 0.43 -9.94 9.93
N LYS A 564 -0.81 -9.45 9.98
CA LYS A 564 -2.00 -10.26 10.28
C LYS A 564 -2.56 -10.90 8.99
N ILE A 565 -3.31 -11.99 9.13
CA ILE A 565 -4.11 -12.58 8.04
C ILE A 565 -5.46 -11.87 7.89
N LYS A 566 -6.32 -12.32 6.96
CA LYS A 566 -7.57 -11.63 6.60
C LYS A 566 -8.56 -11.42 7.75
N ASP A 567 -8.58 -12.30 8.72
CA ASP A 567 -9.43 -12.21 9.92
C ASP A 567 -8.79 -11.42 11.07
N ALA A 568 -7.75 -10.65 10.78
CA ALA A 568 -6.98 -9.86 11.75
C ALA A 568 -6.21 -10.69 12.80
N SER A 569 -6.07 -12.01 12.62
CA SER A 569 -5.30 -12.87 13.52
C SER A 569 -3.83 -13.00 13.11
N CYS A 570 -2.99 -13.43 14.04
CA CYS A 570 -1.58 -13.75 13.85
C CYS A 570 -1.34 -15.25 14.07
N LEU A 571 -1.12 -16.00 12.98
CA LEU A 571 -0.90 -17.45 13.04
C LEU A 571 0.37 -17.87 13.80
N MET A 572 1.35 -16.97 13.94
CA MET A 572 2.60 -17.25 14.65
C MET A 572 2.44 -17.15 16.16
N THR A 573 1.68 -16.14 16.64
CA THR A 573 1.50 -15.86 18.07
C THR A 573 0.15 -16.28 18.62
N ASN A 574 -0.77 -16.72 17.73
CA ASN A 574 -2.18 -17.00 18.01
C ASN A 574 -2.95 -15.77 18.58
N ALA A 575 -2.50 -14.55 18.25
CA ALA A 575 -3.21 -13.33 18.63
C ALA A 575 -4.38 -13.05 17.65
N PRO A 576 -5.56 -12.56 18.13
CA PRO A 576 -5.91 -12.31 19.53
C PRO A 576 -6.12 -13.62 20.32
N ASP A 577 -5.90 -13.60 21.63
CA ASP A 577 -6.07 -14.73 22.52
C ASP A 577 -6.90 -14.35 23.75
N ILE A 578 -7.38 -15.35 24.47
CA ILE A 578 -8.09 -15.16 25.72
C ILE A 578 -7.13 -14.63 26.79
N VAL A 579 -7.65 -13.81 27.70
CA VAL A 579 -6.90 -13.29 28.85
C VAL A 579 -7.42 -13.93 30.15
N ASP A 580 -6.57 -13.95 31.16
CA ASP A 580 -6.94 -14.51 32.46
C ASP A 580 -8.12 -13.77 33.10
N ALA A 581 -9.03 -14.51 33.72
CA ALA A 581 -10.18 -13.96 34.41
C ALA A 581 -9.80 -12.92 35.50
N ALA A 582 -8.64 -13.11 36.17
CA ALA A 582 -8.12 -12.15 37.12
C ALA A 582 -7.79 -10.79 36.51
N GLN A 583 -7.27 -10.76 35.29
CA GLN A 583 -7.00 -9.52 34.53
C GLN A 583 -8.31 -8.79 34.18
N LEU A 584 -9.33 -9.52 33.73
CA LEU A 584 -10.65 -8.94 33.43
C LEU A 584 -11.30 -8.37 34.70
N GLN A 585 -11.21 -9.08 35.81
CA GLN A 585 -11.71 -8.62 37.13
C GLN A 585 -10.98 -7.35 37.60
N GLU A 586 -9.66 -7.28 37.44
CA GLU A 586 -8.86 -6.08 37.77
C GLU A 586 -9.28 -4.86 36.93
N LEU A 587 -9.67 -5.07 35.69
CA LEU A 587 -10.15 -4.05 34.76
C LEU A 587 -11.64 -3.72 34.97
N GLY A 588 -12.37 -4.48 35.80
CA GLY A 588 -13.82 -4.34 35.98
C GLY A 588 -14.61 -4.72 34.73
N ILE A 589 -14.12 -5.62 33.90
CA ILE A 589 -14.72 -6.08 32.63
C ILE A 589 -15.30 -7.47 32.82
N GLN A 590 -16.51 -7.67 32.31
CA GLN A 590 -17.16 -8.96 32.21
C GLN A 590 -17.46 -9.28 30.74
N LEU A 591 -17.11 -10.48 30.30
CA LEU A 591 -17.48 -10.97 28.97
C LEU A 591 -18.93 -11.45 29.02
N ASN A 592 -19.76 -10.96 28.11
CA ASN A 592 -21.06 -11.57 27.87
C ASN A 592 -20.85 -12.93 27.18
N GLU A 593 -21.69 -13.92 27.46
CA GLU A 593 -21.74 -15.14 26.67
C GLU A 593 -22.22 -14.76 25.24
N ILE A 594 -21.26 -14.51 24.36
CA ILE A 594 -21.54 -14.44 22.93
C ILE A 594 -21.71 -15.90 22.50
N GLY A 595 -22.92 -16.31 22.17
CA GLY A 595 -23.18 -17.63 21.64
C GLY A 595 -22.22 -17.87 20.46
N VAL A 596 -21.29 -18.79 20.65
CA VAL A 596 -20.47 -19.31 19.56
C VAL A 596 -21.46 -20.03 18.65
N SER A 597 -21.86 -19.39 17.55
CA SER A 597 -22.48 -20.12 16.45
C SER A 597 -21.42 -21.09 15.95
N GLU A 598 -21.60 -22.36 16.23
CA GLU A 598 -20.88 -23.44 15.56
C GLU A 598 -21.25 -23.34 14.05
N GLU A 599 -20.36 -22.79 13.24
CA GLU A 599 -20.32 -22.99 11.79
C GLU A 599 -18.97 -23.59 11.38
#